data_a84ce5dc1a51b7dd747f0e7d8856e0af
#
_entry.id   a84ce5dc1a51b7dd747f0e7d8856e0af
#
_cell.length_a   1.000
_cell.length_b   1.000
_cell.length_c   1.000
_cell.angle_alpha   90.00
_cell.angle_beta   90.00
_cell.angle_gamma   90.00
#
_symmetry.space_group_name_H-M   'P 1'
#
loop_
_entity.id
_entity.type
_entity.pdbx_description
1 polymer ?
#
loop_
_entity_poly.entity_id
_entity_poly.type
_entity_poly.pdbx_seq_one_letter_code
_entity_poly.pdbx_strand_id
1 'polypeptide(L)'
;GGISTNYTIATDPRFKAAVSGAGSSMQFSMYGIDQYTIQYDQEMGQPWKAKDAWMKVSYPFFNVEKIKTPTLFLGGEKDSNVPIAGGEQMYQALKSLGRETELVIYPGESHGISRPSFVQDRMQRYLAWYGKFLGGATAAASAGSR
;
A
#
# COMPACT_ATOMS: atom_id res chain seq x y z
N GLY A 1 -0.11 -8.71 1.05
CA GLY A 1 0.81 -8.11 2.04
C GLY A 1 0.53 -6.64 2.36
N GLY A 2 -0.05 -5.85 1.44
CA GLY A 2 -0.23 -4.40 1.62
C GLY A 2 -1.11 -4.01 2.81
N ILE A 3 -2.21 -4.70 3.04
CA ILE A 3 -3.09 -4.47 4.20
C ILE A 3 -2.30 -4.64 5.51
N SER A 4 -1.54 -5.73 5.64
CA SER A 4 -0.71 -5.98 6.83
C SER A 4 0.38 -4.92 6.99
N THR A 5 1.00 -4.49 5.89
CA THR A 5 1.99 -3.40 5.91
C THR A 5 1.37 -2.11 6.44
N ASN A 6 0.21 -1.71 5.92
CA ASN A 6 -0.48 -0.49 6.34
C ASN A 6 -0.86 -0.54 7.83
N TYR A 7 -1.32 -1.69 8.30
CA TYR A 7 -1.65 -1.89 9.72
C TYR A 7 -0.40 -1.80 10.60
N THR A 8 0.68 -2.44 10.18
CA THR A 8 1.95 -2.44 10.92
C THR A 8 2.51 -1.04 11.08
N ILE A 9 2.61 -0.25 10.01
CA ILE A 9 3.16 1.11 10.09
C ILE A 9 2.25 2.09 10.86
N ALA A 10 0.95 1.80 10.95
CA ALA A 10 0.01 2.59 11.74
C ALA A 10 0.07 2.26 13.24
N THR A 11 0.60 1.09 13.61
CA THR A 11 0.67 0.61 15.00
C THR A 11 2.07 0.62 15.57
N ASP A 12 3.11 0.53 14.73
CA ASP A 12 4.50 0.43 15.16
C ASP A 12 5.39 1.43 14.39
N PRO A 13 5.91 2.47 15.06
CA PRO A 13 6.72 3.52 14.43
C PRO A 13 8.20 3.14 14.23
N ARG A 14 8.63 1.93 14.58
CA ARG A 14 10.04 1.52 14.50
C ARG A 14 10.57 1.33 13.08
N PHE A 15 9.69 1.17 12.10
CA PHE A 15 10.09 0.91 10.71
C PHE A 15 10.63 2.18 10.05
N LYS A 16 11.81 2.07 9.43
CA LYS A 16 12.48 3.18 8.75
C LYS A 16 11.98 3.39 7.32
N ALA A 17 11.41 2.38 6.71
CA ALA A 17 10.78 2.42 5.39
C ALA A 17 9.78 1.28 5.24
N ALA A 18 8.77 1.48 4.39
CA ALA A 18 7.80 0.46 4.05
C ALA A 18 7.45 0.48 2.56
N VAL A 19 7.07 -0.68 2.05
CA VAL A 19 6.48 -0.83 0.71
C VAL A 19 5.14 -1.55 0.86
N SER A 20 4.07 -0.88 0.49
CA SER A 20 2.70 -1.40 0.54
C SER A 20 2.23 -1.70 -0.88
N GLY A 21 2.26 -2.97 -1.26
CA GLY A 21 1.79 -3.45 -2.55
C GLY A 21 0.35 -3.96 -2.47
N ALA A 22 -0.54 -3.45 -3.30
CA ALA A 22 -1.95 -3.87 -3.37
C ALA A 22 -2.58 -3.94 -1.98
N GLY A 23 -2.65 -2.81 -1.27
CA GLY A 23 -3.16 -2.73 0.10
C GLY A 23 -4.24 -1.68 0.26
N SER A 24 -5.38 -2.06 0.81
CA SER A 24 -6.42 -1.15 1.27
C SER A 24 -6.22 -0.82 2.76
N SER A 25 -6.82 0.27 3.21
CA SER A 25 -6.74 0.72 4.61
C SER A 25 -8.04 1.32 5.11
N MET A 26 -8.95 1.67 4.21
CA MET A 26 -10.31 2.12 4.53
C MET A 26 -11.30 1.14 3.92
N GLN A 27 -11.61 0.07 4.65
CA GLN A 27 -12.43 -1.03 4.13
C GLN A 27 -13.86 -0.62 3.78
N PHE A 28 -14.41 0.42 4.40
CA PHE A 28 -15.69 0.97 4.00
C PHE A 28 -15.75 1.34 2.52
N SER A 29 -14.67 1.90 1.98
CA SER A 29 -14.60 2.30 0.58
C SER A 29 -14.35 1.13 -0.38
N MET A 30 -13.99 -0.04 0.14
CA MET A 30 -13.80 -1.24 -0.67
C MET A 30 -15.09 -2.04 -0.86
N TYR A 31 -16.08 -1.83 0.01
CA TYR A 31 -17.35 -2.57 -0.05
C TYR A 31 -18.07 -2.33 -1.38
N GLY A 32 -18.28 -3.39 -2.12
CA GLY A 32 -18.97 -3.36 -3.42
C GLY A 32 -18.10 -2.96 -4.62
N ILE A 33 -16.82 -2.61 -4.40
CA ILE A 33 -15.89 -2.30 -5.50
C ILE A 33 -14.76 -3.33 -5.65
N ASP A 34 -14.51 -4.14 -4.63
CA ASP A 34 -13.66 -5.32 -4.73
C ASP A 34 -14.51 -6.61 -4.85
N GLN A 35 -13.83 -7.74 -4.95
CA GLN A 35 -14.50 -9.04 -5.14
C GLN A 35 -14.95 -9.72 -3.84
N TYR A 36 -14.79 -9.09 -2.66
CA TYR A 36 -14.96 -9.75 -1.36
C TYR A 36 -16.26 -9.42 -0.64
N THR A 37 -17.24 -8.76 -1.28
CA THR A 37 -18.48 -8.31 -0.63
C THR A 37 -19.21 -9.41 0.14
N ILE A 38 -19.35 -10.62 -0.47
CA ILE A 38 -20.04 -11.76 0.17
C ILE A 38 -19.25 -12.23 1.40
N GLN A 39 -17.93 -12.30 1.30
CA GLN A 39 -17.06 -12.68 2.41
C GLN A 39 -17.15 -11.66 3.56
N TYR A 40 -17.15 -10.39 3.25
CA TYR A 40 -17.31 -9.34 4.27
C TYR A 40 -18.65 -9.46 5.01
N ASP A 41 -19.75 -9.70 4.29
CA ASP A 41 -21.07 -9.86 4.89
C ASP A 41 -21.12 -11.07 5.84
N GLN A 42 -20.40 -12.14 5.51
CA GLN A 42 -20.35 -13.36 6.34
C GLN A 42 -19.43 -13.22 7.55
N GLU A 43 -18.25 -12.58 7.39
CA GLU A 43 -17.24 -12.50 8.44
C GLU A 43 -17.42 -11.31 9.38
N MET A 44 -17.86 -10.17 8.86
CA MET A 44 -17.96 -8.91 9.63
C MET A 44 -19.40 -8.40 9.75
N GLY A 45 -20.28 -8.80 8.84
CA GLY A 45 -21.58 -8.17 8.66
C GLY A 45 -21.53 -6.93 7.80
N GLN A 46 -22.68 -6.48 7.36
CA GLN A 46 -22.82 -5.32 6.46
C GLN A 46 -22.34 -4.03 7.14
N PRO A 47 -21.70 -3.10 6.40
CA PRO A 47 -21.10 -1.89 6.98
C PRO A 47 -22.07 -1.04 7.82
N TRP A 48 -23.32 -0.92 7.39
CA TRP A 48 -24.34 -0.13 8.09
C TRP A 48 -24.88 -0.83 9.35
N LYS A 49 -24.67 -2.14 9.52
CA LYS A 49 -25.07 -2.90 10.70
C LYS A 49 -23.93 -3.17 11.67
N ALA A 50 -22.72 -3.33 11.14
CA ALA A 50 -21.54 -3.76 11.89
C ALA A 50 -20.43 -2.69 11.89
N LYS A 51 -20.81 -1.42 12.05
CA LYS A 51 -19.89 -0.27 11.93
C LYS A 51 -18.61 -0.44 12.72
N ASP A 52 -18.65 -0.97 13.95
CA ASP A 52 -17.47 -1.10 14.81
C ASP A 52 -16.46 -2.12 14.25
N ALA A 53 -16.93 -3.21 13.65
CA ALA A 53 -16.05 -4.17 12.96
C ALA A 53 -15.34 -3.51 11.77
N TRP A 54 -16.08 -2.75 10.97
CA TRP A 54 -15.55 -2.02 9.84
C TRP A 54 -14.58 -0.91 10.24
N MET A 55 -14.83 -0.22 11.34
CA MET A 55 -13.88 0.76 11.91
C MET A 55 -12.58 0.09 12.35
N LYS A 56 -12.66 -1.09 12.94
CA LYS A 56 -11.47 -1.87 13.34
C LYS A 56 -10.57 -2.21 12.16
N VAL A 57 -11.13 -2.74 11.08
CA VAL A 57 -10.35 -3.11 9.87
C VAL A 57 -9.94 -1.90 9.05
N SER A 58 -10.56 -0.75 9.27
CA SER A 58 -10.17 0.54 8.66
C SER A 58 -9.21 1.36 9.55
N TYR A 59 -8.70 0.78 10.62
CA TYR A 59 -7.81 1.42 11.58
C TYR A 59 -6.65 2.20 10.93
N PRO A 60 -5.92 1.67 9.93
CA PRO A 60 -4.77 2.38 9.38
C PRO A 60 -5.13 3.73 8.76
N PHE A 61 -6.26 3.83 8.07
CA PHE A 61 -6.70 5.08 7.47
C PHE A 61 -7.13 6.11 8.52
N PHE A 62 -7.95 5.71 9.48
CA PHE A 62 -8.43 6.60 10.54
C PHE A 62 -7.36 6.96 11.59
N ASN A 63 -6.19 6.32 11.53
CA ASN A 63 -5.04 6.61 12.38
C ASN A 63 -3.78 6.99 11.56
N VAL A 64 -3.98 7.47 10.35
CA VAL A 64 -2.90 7.81 9.42
C VAL A 64 -1.91 8.84 10.00
N GLU A 65 -2.35 9.70 10.90
CA GLU A 65 -1.51 10.69 11.59
C GLU A 65 -0.39 10.04 12.42
N LYS A 66 -0.59 8.80 12.89
CA LYS A 66 0.40 8.03 13.62
C LYS A 66 1.53 7.49 12.73
N ILE A 67 1.29 7.40 11.41
CA ILE A 67 2.24 6.87 10.46
C ILE A 67 3.35 7.89 10.23
N LYS A 68 4.56 7.53 10.63
CA LYS A 68 5.79 8.31 10.39
C LYS A 68 6.71 7.64 9.39
N THR A 69 6.48 6.38 9.11
CA THR A 69 7.31 5.55 8.22
C THR A 69 7.16 6.01 6.78
N PRO A 70 8.26 6.38 6.09
CA PRO A 70 8.25 6.61 4.66
C PRO A 70 7.69 5.41 3.92
N THR A 71 6.66 5.61 3.08
CA THR A 71 5.94 4.49 2.48
C THR A 71 5.77 4.65 0.98
N LEU A 72 6.21 3.65 0.23
CA LEU A 72 5.94 3.47 -1.20
C LEU A 72 4.68 2.63 -1.37
N PHE A 73 3.67 3.18 -2.02
CA PHE A 73 2.47 2.45 -2.43
C PHE A 73 2.58 2.04 -3.89
N LEU A 74 2.11 0.84 -4.23
CA LEU A 74 2.06 0.39 -5.62
C LEU A 74 0.97 -0.66 -5.85
N GLY A 75 0.49 -0.72 -7.08
CA GLY A 75 -0.51 -1.71 -7.50
C GLY A 75 -0.83 -1.65 -8.97
N GLY A 76 -1.60 -2.61 -9.45
CA GLY A 76 -2.12 -2.66 -10.81
C GLY A 76 -3.33 -1.75 -10.98
N GLU A 77 -3.41 -1.06 -12.12
CA GLU A 77 -4.55 -0.17 -12.45
C GLU A 77 -5.88 -0.92 -12.47
N LYS A 78 -5.86 -2.19 -12.92
CA LYS A 78 -7.06 -3.05 -13.09
C LYS A 78 -7.20 -4.11 -12.00
N ASP A 79 -6.63 -3.85 -10.83
CA ASP A 79 -6.74 -4.76 -9.69
C ASP A 79 -8.17 -4.71 -9.12
N SER A 80 -8.96 -5.76 -9.40
CA SER A 80 -10.30 -5.96 -8.84
C SER A 80 -10.29 -6.75 -7.53
N ASN A 81 -9.15 -7.35 -7.20
CA ASN A 81 -8.96 -8.07 -5.95
C ASN A 81 -8.70 -7.08 -4.79
N VAL A 82 -7.72 -6.18 -4.97
CA VAL A 82 -7.46 -5.08 -4.05
C VAL A 82 -7.32 -3.80 -4.88
N PRO A 83 -8.42 -3.09 -5.13
CA PRO A 83 -8.43 -1.90 -5.99
C PRO A 83 -7.37 -0.88 -5.60
N ILE A 84 -6.69 -0.33 -6.59
CA ILE A 84 -5.62 0.65 -6.41
C ILE A 84 -6.05 1.88 -5.62
N ALA A 85 -7.34 2.19 -5.63
CA ALA A 85 -7.95 3.26 -4.85
C ALA A 85 -7.56 3.21 -3.36
N GLY A 86 -7.37 2.02 -2.78
CA GLY A 86 -6.89 1.88 -1.41
C GLY A 86 -5.47 2.43 -1.21
N GLY A 87 -4.58 2.21 -2.17
CA GLY A 87 -3.23 2.79 -2.19
C GLY A 87 -3.25 4.30 -2.41
N GLU A 88 -4.09 4.77 -3.33
CA GLU A 88 -4.28 6.19 -3.61
C GLU A 88 -4.77 6.97 -2.39
N GLN A 89 -5.73 6.42 -1.64
CA GLN A 89 -6.25 7.02 -0.41
C GLN A 89 -5.15 7.20 0.64
N MET A 90 -4.35 6.16 0.89
CA MET A 90 -3.25 6.22 1.86
C MET A 90 -2.14 7.16 1.40
N TYR A 91 -1.76 7.11 0.12
CA TYR A 91 -0.79 8.04 -0.45
C TYR A 91 -1.25 9.49 -0.25
N GLN A 92 -2.50 9.81 -0.62
CA GLN A 92 -3.01 11.17 -0.49
C GLN A 92 -3.08 11.62 0.96
N ALA A 93 -3.49 10.76 1.88
CA ALA A 93 -3.55 11.07 3.31
C ALA A 93 -2.14 11.37 3.87
N LEU A 94 -1.14 10.54 3.58
CA LEU A 94 0.24 10.79 3.99
C LEU A 94 0.83 12.03 3.35
N LYS A 95 0.52 12.30 2.09
CA LYS A 95 0.93 13.51 1.36
C LYS A 95 0.39 14.77 2.04
N SER A 96 -0.88 14.76 2.42
CA SER A 96 -1.54 15.87 3.12
C SER A 96 -0.91 16.15 4.50
N LEU A 97 -0.31 15.15 5.12
CA LEU A 97 0.43 15.26 6.38
C LEU A 97 1.92 15.62 6.19
N GLY A 98 2.35 15.89 4.95
CA GLY A 98 3.75 16.17 4.65
C GLY A 98 4.69 15.00 4.86
N ARG A 99 4.18 13.75 4.83
CA ARG A 99 5.00 12.56 4.98
C ARG A 99 5.68 12.18 3.68
N GLU A 100 6.86 11.58 3.79
CA GLU A 100 7.60 11.04 2.64
C GLU A 100 6.85 9.82 2.09
N THR A 101 6.32 9.93 0.87
CA THR A 101 5.52 8.87 0.25
C THR A 101 5.53 8.99 -1.27
N GLU A 102 5.46 7.84 -1.93
CA GLU A 102 5.33 7.72 -3.38
C GLU A 102 4.20 6.75 -3.74
N LEU A 103 3.63 6.93 -4.92
CA LEU A 103 2.62 6.04 -5.49
C LEU A 103 3.02 5.63 -6.91
N VAL A 104 2.96 4.33 -7.18
CA VAL A 104 3.24 3.75 -8.50
C VAL A 104 2.05 2.91 -8.94
N ILE A 105 1.46 3.28 -10.08
CA ILE A 105 0.35 2.54 -10.69
C ILE A 105 0.85 1.90 -11.97
N TYR A 106 0.69 0.58 -12.10
CA TYR A 106 1.09 -0.18 -13.30
C TYR A 106 -0.07 -0.30 -14.26
N PRO A 107 -0.03 0.41 -15.42
CA PRO A 107 -1.13 0.46 -16.36
C PRO A 107 -1.49 -0.92 -16.92
N GLY A 108 -2.79 -1.24 -16.91
CA GLY A 108 -3.34 -2.48 -17.44
C GLY A 108 -3.06 -3.74 -16.62
N GLU A 109 -2.27 -3.64 -15.53
CA GLU A 109 -1.98 -4.78 -14.65
C GLU A 109 -3.09 -5.00 -13.62
N SER A 110 -3.30 -6.26 -13.24
CA SER A 110 -4.22 -6.68 -12.18
C SER A 110 -3.48 -6.91 -10.86
N HIS A 111 -4.03 -7.71 -9.95
CA HIS A 111 -3.43 -7.97 -8.63
C HIS A 111 -2.00 -8.52 -8.72
N GLY A 112 -1.74 -9.41 -9.66
CA GLY A 112 -0.39 -9.89 -9.99
C GLY A 112 0.21 -9.04 -11.11
N ILE A 113 1.24 -8.25 -10.82
CA ILE A 113 1.99 -7.53 -11.85
C ILE A 113 2.84 -8.55 -12.60
N SER A 114 2.51 -8.79 -13.87
CA SER A 114 3.02 -9.92 -14.65
C SER A 114 3.90 -9.52 -15.83
N ARG A 115 3.73 -8.31 -16.37
CA ARG A 115 4.54 -7.84 -17.50
C ARG A 115 6.01 -7.75 -17.09
N PRO A 116 6.96 -8.41 -17.81
CA PRO A 116 8.34 -8.50 -17.39
C PRO A 116 9.01 -7.15 -17.09
N SER A 117 8.75 -6.13 -17.93
CA SER A 117 9.29 -4.78 -17.71
C SER A 117 8.77 -4.13 -16.42
N PHE A 118 7.50 -4.38 -16.05
CA PHE A 118 6.91 -3.87 -14.82
C PHE A 118 7.40 -4.64 -13.58
N VAL A 119 7.62 -5.95 -13.72
CA VAL A 119 8.25 -6.75 -12.67
C VAL A 119 9.65 -6.22 -12.37
N GLN A 120 10.44 -5.95 -13.41
CA GLN A 120 11.78 -5.37 -13.27
C GLN A 120 11.73 -3.98 -12.63
N ASP A 121 10.87 -3.07 -13.12
CA ASP A 121 10.69 -1.72 -12.57
C ASP A 121 10.31 -1.78 -11.09
N ARG A 122 9.36 -2.64 -10.72
CA ARG A 122 8.94 -2.84 -9.34
C ARG A 122 10.10 -3.23 -8.43
N MET A 123 10.94 -4.17 -8.86
CA MET A 123 12.09 -4.59 -8.07
C MET A 123 13.13 -3.48 -7.92
N GLN A 124 13.39 -2.72 -8.98
CA GLN A 124 14.27 -1.55 -8.93
C GLN A 124 13.76 -0.48 -7.96
N ARG A 125 12.45 -0.21 -7.97
CA ARG A 125 11.82 0.73 -7.02
C ARG A 125 11.94 0.26 -5.57
N TYR A 126 11.76 -1.03 -5.31
CA TYR A 126 11.97 -1.58 -3.96
C TYR A 126 13.39 -1.35 -3.47
N LEU A 127 14.38 -1.66 -4.29
CA LEU A 127 15.79 -1.47 -3.95
C LEU A 127 16.12 0.01 -3.75
N ALA A 128 15.64 0.89 -4.62
CA ALA A 128 15.85 2.32 -4.51
C ALA A 128 15.20 2.89 -3.24
N TRP A 129 13.93 2.50 -2.95
CA TRP A 129 13.20 2.96 -1.78
C TRP A 129 13.88 2.55 -0.48
N TYR A 130 14.18 1.27 -0.33
CA TYR A 130 14.88 0.79 0.85
C TYR A 130 16.32 1.32 0.93
N GLY A 131 17.03 1.47 -0.19
CA GLY A 131 18.36 2.08 -0.22
C GLY A 131 18.37 3.51 0.31
N LYS A 132 17.36 4.30 -0.05
CA LYS A 132 17.19 5.68 0.40
C LYS A 132 17.08 5.80 1.93
N PHE A 133 16.35 4.91 2.59
CA PHE A 133 16.01 5.05 4.01
C PHE A 133 16.79 4.13 4.96
N LEU A 134 17.38 3.04 4.45
CA LEU A 134 18.12 2.09 5.29
C LEU A 134 19.63 2.32 5.30
N GLY A 135 20.12 3.36 4.58
CA GLY A 135 21.53 3.73 4.60
C GLY A 135 22.45 2.73 3.91
N GLY A 136 21.94 1.92 2.99
CA GLY A 136 22.74 1.01 2.18
C GLY A 136 23.46 1.74 1.07
N ALA A 137 24.68 2.21 1.32
CA ALA A 137 25.60 2.73 0.30
C ALA A 137 26.18 1.58 -0.55
N THR A 138 25.39 0.92 -1.39
CA THR A 138 25.92 -0.13 -2.29
C THR A 138 25.24 -0.24 -3.64
N ALA A 139 24.40 0.72 -4.03
CA ALA A 139 23.78 0.69 -5.36
C ALA A 139 24.41 1.67 -6.38
N ALA A 140 25.46 2.40 -6.03
CA ALA A 140 26.07 3.40 -6.90
C ALA A 140 27.45 2.99 -7.50
N ALA A 141 27.89 1.76 -7.33
CA ALA A 141 29.25 1.35 -7.70
C ALA A 141 29.36 0.41 -8.93
N SER A 142 28.34 0.27 -9.75
CA SER A 142 28.44 -0.59 -10.95
C SER A 142 28.04 0.05 -12.28
N ALA A 143 27.93 1.38 -12.34
CA ALA A 143 27.67 2.10 -13.60
C ALA A 143 28.88 2.90 -14.09
N GLY A 144 30.08 2.52 -13.69
CA GLY A 144 31.31 3.22 -14.09
C GLY A 144 32.46 2.27 -14.33
N SER A 145 32.46 1.54 -15.43
CA SER A 145 33.66 1.18 -16.20
C SER A 145 33.37 0.10 -17.27
N ARG A 146 33.19 0.50 -18.45
CA ARG A 146 33.76 0.10 -19.74
C ARG A 146 32.80 0.43 -20.86
#